data_6f12488d024526d6b4ebfc9a5085999b
#
_entry.id   6f12488d024526d6b4ebfc9a5085999b
#
_cell.length_a   1.000
_cell.length_b   1.000
_cell.length_c   1.000
_cell.angle_alpha   90.00
_cell.angle_beta   90.00
_cell.angle_gamma   90.00
#
_symmetry.space_group_name_H-M   'P 1'
#
loop_
_entity.id
_entity.type
_entity.pdbx_description
1 polymer ?
#
loop_
_entity_poly.entity_id
_entity_poly.type
_entity_poly.pdbx_seq_one_letter_code
_entity_poly.pdbx_strand_id
1 'polypeptide(L)'
;KSDEIKKQLSKMSEAGIDFQDHFFVFVKMSGSMMNGQSVTTGVVAGMKDAAKFEAYMKAQQDVTPIQLKDDYSYTVLHNEVGIGWNKHVAILVYATPPEARDASQVVPNDGKTSLAALDQMMHLKKEESVAALDDFKTLMKEKADILYWSNSEGIISSIPFVGMTKMGDLFKGTHSAGTLNFEDGKAVATVKSYMGKDLADILKKYPSTAADMNMVAQYPSPVMG
;
A
#
# COMPACT_ATOMS: atom_id res chain seq x y z
N LYS A 1 18.63 -0.34 -17.88
CA LYS A 1 17.65 -0.29 -16.73
C LYS A 1 16.95 -1.64 -16.52
N SER A 2 16.43 -2.31 -17.58
CA SER A 2 15.76 -3.63 -17.43
C SER A 2 16.68 -4.70 -16.85
N ASP A 3 17.94 -4.77 -17.30
CA ASP A 3 18.90 -5.78 -16.85
C ASP A 3 19.33 -5.56 -15.40
N GLU A 4 19.42 -4.32 -14.95
CA GLU A 4 19.71 -4.01 -13.55
C GLU A 4 18.57 -4.45 -12.62
N ILE A 5 17.31 -4.20 -13.03
CA ILE A 5 16.13 -4.68 -12.27
C ILE A 5 16.12 -6.21 -12.21
N LYS A 6 16.34 -6.91 -13.33
CA LYS A 6 16.42 -8.37 -13.36
C LYS A 6 17.53 -8.90 -12.43
N LYS A 7 18.69 -8.26 -12.44
CA LYS A 7 19.82 -8.62 -11.59
C LYS A 7 19.49 -8.44 -10.10
N GLN A 8 18.81 -7.35 -9.72
CA GLN A 8 18.37 -7.13 -8.35
C GLN A 8 17.32 -8.16 -7.92
N LEU A 9 16.32 -8.44 -8.75
CA LEU A 9 15.31 -9.46 -8.47
C LEU A 9 15.95 -10.87 -8.32
N SER A 10 16.94 -11.22 -9.16
CA SER A 10 17.70 -12.48 -9.03
C SER A 10 18.41 -12.56 -7.68
N LYS A 11 19.13 -11.51 -7.28
CA LYS A 11 19.80 -11.46 -5.98
C LYS A 11 18.85 -11.63 -4.80
N MET A 12 17.69 -11.00 -4.85
CA MET A 12 16.68 -11.11 -3.80
C MET A 12 16.06 -12.52 -3.78
N SER A 13 15.85 -13.15 -4.94
CA SER A 13 15.41 -14.54 -5.02
C SER A 13 16.47 -15.51 -4.47
N GLU A 14 17.73 -15.28 -4.77
CA GLU A 14 18.88 -16.04 -4.21
C GLU A 14 19.00 -15.85 -2.70
N ALA A 15 18.61 -14.68 -2.19
CA ALA A 15 18.55 -14.37 -0.76
C ALA A 15 17.41 -15.07 -0.01
N GLY A 16 16.58 -15.87 -0.66
CA GLY A 16 15.54 -16.67 -0.01
C GLY A 16 14.15 -16.04 0.01
N ILE A 17 13.92 -14.95 -0.73
CA ILE A 17 12.58 -14.36 -0.94
C ILE A 17 11.85 -15.11 -2.07
N ASP A 18 10.57 -15.36 -1.88
CA ASP A 18 9.73 -15.96 -2.91
C ASP A 18 9.09 -14.90 -3.82
N PHE A 19 9.73 -14.66 -4.97
CA PHE A 19 9.17 -13.80 -6.03
C PHE A 19 8.37 -14.55 -7.09
N GLN A 20 8.28 -15.88 -7.00
CA GLN A 20 7.45 -16.68 -7.90
C GLN A 20 5.99 -16.70 -7.45
N ASP A 21 5.76 -16.43 -6.17
CA ASP A 21 4.45 -16.17 -5.61
C ASP A 21 4.17 -14.66 -5.64
N HIS A 22 3.01 -14.26 -5.13
CA HIS A 22 2.62 -12.87 -5.07
C HIS A 22 3.47 -12.10 -4.05
N PHE A 23 3.89 -10.90 -4.43
CA PHE A 23 4.36 -9.90 -3.48
C PHE A 23 3.40 -8.71 -3.50
N PHE A 24 3.28 -8.04 -2.37
CA PHE A 24 2.36 -6.93 -2.20
C PHE A 24 3.14 -5.65 -1.91
N VAL A 25 2.84 -4.60 -2.65
CA VAL A 25 3.27 -3.24 -2.33
C VAL A 25 2.07 -2.51 -1.75
N PHE A 26 2.23 -1.85 -0.63
CA PHE A 26 1.13 -1.14 0.00
C PHE A 26 1.52 0.28 0.40
N VAL A 27 0.50 1.14 0.44
CA VAL A 27 0.57 2.49 1.02
C VAL A 27 -0.62 2.62 1.96
N LYS A 28 -0.35 3.00 3.21
CA LYS A 28 -1.37 3.31 4.22
C LYS A 28 -1.19 4.77 4.66
N MET A 29 -2.26 5.53 4.55
CA MET A 29 -2.33 6.88 5.11
C MET A 29 -3.13 6.82 6.40
N SER A 30 -2.67 7.48 7.45
CA SER A 30 -3.34 7.56 8.74
C SER A 30 -3.19 8.95 9.33
N GLY A 31 -4.10 9.29 10.26
CA GLY A 31 -4.19 10.65 10.80
C GLY A 31 -5.09 11.56 9.97
N SER A 32 -5.04 12.85 10.24
CA SER A 32 -5.77 13.86 9.48
C SER A 32 -4.85 15.05 9.18
N MET A 33 -5.20 15.85 8.18
CA MET A 33 -4.46 17.09 7.89
C MET A 33 -4.41 18.06 9.09
N MET A 34 -5.38 17.97 10.01
CA MET A 34 -5.40 18.83 11.21
C MET A 34 -4.51 18.29 12.33
N ASN A 35 -4.37 16.98 12.47
CA ASN A 35 -3.65 16.29 13.54
C ASN A 35 -2.30 15.71 13.13
N GLY A 36 -1.85 16.01 11.90
CA GLY A 36 -0.69 15.41 11.27
C GLY A 36 -1.07 14.10 10.55
N GLN A 37 -0.52 13.94 9.37
CA GLN A 37 -0.64 12.71 8.57
C GLN A 37 0.61 11.87 8.71
N SER A 38 0.43 10.57 8.82
CA SER A 38 1.49 9.57 8.72
C SER A 38 1.26 8.73 7.47
N VAL A 39 2.32 8.50 6.73
CA VAL A 39 2.32 7.62 5.56
C VAL A 39 3.18 6.41 5.90
N THR A 40 2.61 5.25 5.75
CA THR A 40 3.34 3.97 5.85
C THR A 40 3.33 3.30 4.49
N THR A 41 4.50 3.01 3.97
CA THR A 41 4.67 2.28 2.71
C THR A 41 5.48 1.02 2.97
N GLY A 42 5.26 0.00 2.18
CA GLY A 42 6.09 -1.19 2.32
C GLY A 42 5.81 -2.27 1.30
N VAL A 43 6.56 -3.34 1.48
CA VAL A 43 6.51 -4.54 0.65
C VAL A 43 6.33 -5.74 1.56
N VAL A 44 5.45 -6.64 1.19
CA VAL A 44 5.26 -7.94 1.82
C VAL A 44 5.53 -9.02 0.79
N ALA A 45 6.40 -9.95 1.08
CA ALA A 45 6.76 -11.05 0.18
C ALA A 45 6.81 -12.40 0.93
N GLY A 46 6.56 -13.48 0.22
CA GLY A 46 6.75 -14.82 0.74
C GLY A 46 8.21 -15.13 1.07
N MET A 47 8.44 -16.00 2.07
CA MET A 47 9.76 -16.45 2.46
C MET A 47 9.97 -17.91 2.04
N LYS A 48 11.01 -18.16 1.24
CA LYS A 48 11.48 -19.52 0.89
C LYS A 48 12.51 -20.06 1.88
N ASP A 49 13.44 -19.20 2.31
CA ASP A 49 14.56 -19.61 3.14
C ASP A 49 14.98 -18.45 4.04
N ALA A 50 14.47 -18.46 5.27
CA ALA A 50 14.76 -17.40 6.25
C ALA A 50 16.23 -17.36 6.67
N ALA A 51 16.95 -18.50 6.64
CA ALA A 51 18.37 -18.53 7.00
C ALA A 51 19.23 -17.86 5.93
N LYS A 52 18.91 -18.09 4.64
CA LYS A 52 19.56 -17.36 3.53
C LYS A 52 19.27 -15.88 3.58
N PHE A 53 18.03 -15.50 3.89
CA PHE A 53 17.66 -14.10 4.02
C PHE A 53 18.40 -13.41 5.16
N GLU A 54 18.52 -14.07 6.31
CA GLU A 54 19.28 -13.55 7.43
C GLU A 54 20.78 -13.39 7.09
N ALA A 55 21.36 -14.36 6.40
CA ALA A 55 22.75 -14.27 5.93
C ALA A 55 22.94 -13.12 4.94
N TYR A 56 21.98 -12.92 4.02
CA TYR A 56 21.96 -11.80 3.09
C TYR A 56 21.88 -10.46 3.84
N MET A 57 21.01 -10.34 4.83
CA MET A 57 20.87 -9.11 5.63
C MET A 57 22.14 -8.81 6.44
N LYS A 58 22.80 -9.83 7.02
CA LYS A 58 24.10 -9.68 7.72
C LYS A 58 25.23 -9.16 6.82
N ALA A 59 25.14 -9.41 5.53
CA ALA A 59 26.12 -8.96 4.54
C ALA A 59 25.88 -7.53 4.02
N GLN A 60 24.72 -6.92 4.35
CA GLN A 60 24.41 -5.57 3.92
C GLN A 60 25.15 -4.54 4.79
N GLN A 61 25.52 -3.42 4.17
CA GLN A 61 25.98 -2.24 4.87
C GLN A 61 24.78 -1.41 5.37
N ASP A 62 25.01 -0.60 6.40
CA ASP A 62 24.00 0.30 6.99
C ASP A 62 22.76 -0.40 7.57
N VAL A 63 22.94 -1.64 8.04
CA VAL A 63 21.92 -2.43 8.72
C VAL A 63 22.26 -2.50 10.21
N THR A 64 21.28 -2.23 11.08
CA THR A 64 21.44 -2.42 12.52
C THR A 64 21.61 -3.91 12.84
N PRO A 65 22.20 -4.26 14.00
CA PRO A 65 22.26 -5.66 14.43
C PRO A 65 20.88 -6.32 14.39
N ILE A 66 20.82 -7.52 13.82
CA ILE A 66 19.58 -8.31 13.77
C ILE A 66 19.14 -8.66 15.18
N GLN A 67 17.88 -8.43 15.47
CA GLN A 67 17.25 -8.74 16.75
C GLN A 67 16.12 -9.75 16.54
N LEU A 68 15.84 -10.53 17.57
CA LEU A 68 14.70 -11.45 17.61
C LEU A 68 13.64 -10.87 18.54
N LYS A 69 12.40 -10.85 18.08
CA LYS A 69 11.24 -10.48 18.89
C LYS A 69 10.12 -11.48 18.61
N ASP A 70 9.61 -12.11 19.67
CA ASP A 70 8.59 -13.13 19.59
C ASP A 70 8.95 -14.23 18.56
N ASP A 71 8.28 -14.31 17.44
CA ASP A 71 8.47 -15.32 16.40
C ASP A 71 9.09 -14.78 15.09
N TYR A 72 9.64 -13.55 15.10
CA TYR A 72 10.27 -12.96 13.94
C TYR A 72 11.61 -12.26 14.25
N SER A 73 12.50 -12.26 13.27
CA SER A 73 13.73 -11.47 13.29
C SER A 73 13.49 -10.11 12.64
N TYR A 74 14.18 -9.08 13.12
CA TYR A 74 14.10 -7.76 12.53
C TYR A 74 15.40 -6.99 12.57
N THR A 75 15.48 -5.97 11.72
CA THR A 75 16.58 -5.00 11.66
C THR A 75 16.07 -3.67 11.09
N VAL A 76 16.91 -2.64 11.14
CA VAL A 76 16.65 -1.35 10.49
C VAL A 76 17.71 -1.07 9.46
N LEU A 77 17.31 -0.72 8.24
CA LEU A 77 18.18 -0.34 7.14
C LEU A 77 18.20 1.19 7.03
N HIS A 78 19.41 1.77 6.88
CA HIS A 78 19.65 3.22 6.75
C HIS A 78 19.02 4.06 7.89
N ASN A 79 18.81 3.50 9.07
CA ASN A 79 18.11 4.12 10.21
C ASN A 79 16.66 4.57 9.92
N GLU A 80 16.02 4.06 8.85
CA GLU A 80 14.69 4.51 8.42
C GLU A 80 13.74 3.36 8.16
N VAL A 81 14.20 2.30 7.48
CA VAL A 81 13.36 1.22 6.98
C VAL A 81 13.40 0.04 7.95
N GLY A 82 12.27 -0.30 8.54
CA GLY A 82 12.11 -1.53 9.30
C GLY A 82 12.01 -2.74 8.38
N ILE A 83 12.78 -3.77 8.66
CA ILE A 83 12.76 -5.05 7.94
C ILE A 83 12.51 -6.14 8.96
N GLY A 84 11.45 -6.92 8.79
CA GLY A 84 11.13 -8.06 9.63
C GLY A 84 10.83 -9.30 8.81
N TRP A 85 11.20 -10.46 9.36
CA TRP A 85 10.91 -11.73 8.68
C TRP A 85 10.76 -12.89 9.66
N ASN A 86 10.00 -13.86 9.23
CA ASN A 86 9.92 -15.19 9.84
C ASN A 86 10.00 -16.26 8.75
N LYS A 87 9.67 -17.50 9.07
CA LYS A 87 9.72 -18.63 8.12
C LYS A 87 8.68 -18.54 6.97
N HIS A 88 7.72 -17.61 7.03
CA HIS A 88 6.61 -17.51 6.08
C HIS A 88 6.64 -16.22 5.26
N VAL A 89 7.10 -15.12 5.86
CA VAL A 89 6.95 -13.78 5.28
C VAL A 89 8.16 -12.91 5.59
N ALA A 90 8.48 -12.01 4.64
CA ALA A 90 9.35 -10.86 4.86
C ALA A 90 8.54 -9.58 4.63
N ILE A 91 8.72 -8.60 5.51
CA ILE A 91 8.07 -7.29 5.43
C ILE A 91 9.15 -6.22 5.48
N LEU A 92 9.14 -5.33 4.48
CA LEU A 92 9.85 -4.06 4.48
C LEU A 92 8.83 -2.95 4.75
N VAL A 93 9.11 -2.05 5.67
CA VAL A 93 8.22 -0.93 5.94
C VAL A 93 9.00 0.36 6.23
N TYR A 94 8.54 1.43 5.61
CA TYR A 94 8.93 2.81 5.90
C TYR A 94 7.68 3.55 6.39
N ALA A 95 7.79 4.22 7.52
CA ALA A 95 6.71 5.01 8.08
C ALA A 95 7.19 6.39 8.51
N THR A 96 6.44 7.43 8.11
CA THR A 96 6.73 8.80 8.54
C THR A 96 6.11 9.06 9.91
N PRO A 97 6.78 9.81 10.78
CA PRO A 97 6.19 10.24 12.04
C PRO A 97 4.93 11.09 11.81
N PRO A 98 3.91 11.00 12.65
CA PRO A 98 2.67 11.77 12.50
C PRO A 98 2.84 13.28 12.75
N GLU A 99 3.97 13.73 13.27
CA GLU A 99 4.21 15.08 13.75
C GLU A 99 4.76 16.05 12.69
N ALA A 100 4.96 15.62 11.44
CA ALA A 100 5.42 16.49 10.36
C ALA A 100 4.29 17.46 9.92
N ARG A 101 3.88 18.38 10.81
CA ARG A 101 2.87 19.42 10.52
C ARG A 101 3.39 20.51 9.59
N ASP A 102 4.69 20.62 9.43
CA ASP A 102 5.36 21.63 8.63
C ASP A 102 6.40 20.95 7.77
N ALA A 103 6.28 21.09 6.46
CA ALA A 103 7.25 20.56 5.49
C ALA A 103 8.68 21.14 5.70
N SER A 104 8.80 22.22 6.47
CA SER A 104 10.09 22.81 6.86
C SER A 104 10.73 22.09 8.08
N GLN A 105 9.96 21.31 8.84
CA GLN A 105 10.43 20.50 9.95
C GLN A 105 10.52 19.03 9.52
N VAL A 106 11.60 18.68 8.84
CA VAL A 106 11.96 17.29 8.63
C VAL A 106 12.33 16.71 9.99
N VAL A 107 11.38 16.03 10.66
CA VAL A 107 11.70 15.20 11.82
C VAL A 107 12.52 14.03 11.30
N PRO A 108 13.79 13.87 11.72
CA PRO A 108 14.60 12.73 11.30
C PRO A 108 13.85 11.44 11.62
N ASN A 109 13.65 10.59 10.63
CA ASN A 109 13.14 9.25 10.86
C ASN A 109 14.27 8.42 11.50
N ASP A 110 14.14 8.09 12.78
CA ASP A 110 15.11 7.29 13.52
C ASP A 110 14.81 5.78 13.45
N GLY A 111 13.94 5.40 12.51
CA GLY A 111 13.50 4.02 12.32
C GLY A 111 12.47 3.53 13.35
N LYS A 112 12.24 4.24 14.45
CA LYS A 112 11.30 3.80 15.50
C LYS A 112 9.86 3.72 15.00
N THR A 113 9.44 4.71 14.19
CA THR A 113 8.08 4.71 13.60
C THR A 113 7.90 3.53 12.66
N SER A 114 8.93 3.25 11.84
CA SER A 114 8.93 2.09 10.93
C SER A 114 8.92 0.77 11.70
N LEU A 115 9.69 0.66 12.80
CA LEU A 115 9.66 -0.54 13.66
C LEU A 115 8.32 -0.73 14.35
N ALA A 116 7.68 0.34 14.81
CA ALA A 116 6.35 0.24 15.41
C ALA A 116 5.29 -0.22 14.36
N ALA A 117 5.38 0.29 13.14
CA ALA A 117 4.52 -0.15 12.04
C ALA A 117 4.80 -1.62 11.65
N LEU A 118 6.07 -2.02 11.60
CA LEU A 118 6.48 -3.40 11.35
C LEU A 118 5.90 -4.35 12.39
N ASP A 119 6.04 -4.02 13.66
CA ASP A 119 5.54 -4.84 14.78
C ASP A 119 4.01 -5.04 14.69
N GLN A 120 3.26 -3.97 14.40
CA GLN A 120 1.83 -4.07 14.16
C GLN A 120 1.51 -5.02 12.99
N MET A 121 2.29 -4.98 11.92
CA MET A 121 2.06 -5.82 10.75
C MET A 121 2.41 -7.28 10.99
N MET A 122 3.52 -7.56 11.70
CA MET A 122 3.93 -8.93 12.04
C MET A 122 2.91 -9.63 12.95
N HIS A 123 2.16 -8.88 13.77
CA HIS A 123 1.11 -9.38 14.66
C HIS A 123 -0.31 -9.18 14.13
N LEU A 124 -0.46 -8.72 12.85
CA LEU A 124 -1.77 -8.47 12.27
C LEU A 124 -2.57 -9.77 12.15
N LYS A 125 -3.75 -9.80 12.75
CA LYS A 125 -4.65 -10.94 12.63
C LYS A 125 -5.30 -10.95 11.24
N LYS A 126 -5.58 -12.15 10.74
CA LYS A 126 -6.20 -12.33 9.42
C LYS A 126 -7.51 -11.55 9.29
N GLU A 127 -8.30 -11.52 10.36
CA GLU A 127 -9.60 -10.85 10.41
C GLU A 127 -9.51 -9.33 10.31
N GLU A 128 -8.34 -8.78 10.64
CA GLU A 128 -8.05 -7.34 10.61
C GLU A 128 -7.36 -6.90 9.31
N SER A 129 -7.01 -7.86 8.46
CA SER A 129 -6.33 -7.61 7.19
C SER A 129 -7.30 -7.54 6.00
N VAL A 130 -6.86 -6.95 4.89
CA VAL A 130 -7.64 -6.95 3.63
C VAL A 130 -7.95 -8.37 3.15
N ALA A 131 -7.15 -9.37 3.55
CA ALA A 131 -7.37 -10.77 3.22
C ALA A 131 -8.66 -11.36 3.83
N ALA A 132 -9.30 -10.67 4.78
CA ALA A 132 -10.61 -11.03 5.29
C ALA A 132 -11.75 -10.64 4.35
N LEU A 133 -11.55 -9.63 3.50
CA LEU A 133 -12.57 -9.07 2.62
C LEU A 133 -12.84 -10.00 1.42
N ASP A 134 -14.11 -10.29 1.16
CA ASP A 134 -14.50 -11.22 0.10
C ASP A 134 -14.20 -10.66 -1.31
N ASP A 135 -14.32 -9.35 -1.50
CA ASP A 135 -13.95 -8.69 -2.77
C ASP A 135 -12.46 -8.78 -3.03
N PHE A 136 -11.61 -8.64 -1.99
CA PHE A 136 -10.18 -8.86 -2.12
C PHE A 136 -9.85 -10.31 -2.46
N LYS A 137 -10.49 -11.28 -1.80
CA LYS A 137 -10.33 -12.71 -2.11
C LYS A 137 -10.75 -13.04 -3.55
N THR A 138 -11.78 -12.34 -4.05
CA THR A 138 -12.25 -12.49 -5.43
C THR A 138 -11.22 -11.92 -6.41
N LEU A 139 -10.69 -10.72 -6.13
CA LEU A 139 -9.63 -10.11 -6.91
C LEU A 139 -8.39 -11.02 -7.02
N MET A 140 -7.98 -11.65 -5.91
CA MET A 140 -6.81 -12.55 -5.87
C MET A 140 -6.96 -13.83 -6.72
N LYS A 141 -8.15 -14.12 -7.24
CA LYS A 141 -8.38 -15.23 -8.19
C LYS A 141 -8.25 -14.81 -9.64
N GLU A 142 -8.21 -13.51 -9.92
CA GLU A 142 -8.03 -12.99 -11.26
C GLU A 142 -6.60 -13.27 -11.76
N LYS A 143 -6.49 -13.57 -13.03
CA LYS A 143 -5.17 -13.74 -13.69
C LYS A 143 -4.78 -12.41 -14.33
N ALA A 144 -3.84 -11.73 -13.75
CA ALA A 144 -3.32 -10.46 -14.25
C ALA A 144 -1.86 -10.26 -13.85
N ASP A 145 -1.16 -9.39 -14.57
CA ASP A 145 0.23 -9.04 -14.24
C ASP A 145 0.31 -8.23 -12.95
N ILE A 146 -0.67 -7.33 -12.73
CA ILE A 146 -0.78 -6.55 -11.50
C ILE A 146 -2.25 -6.55 -11.05
N LEU A 147 -2.45 -6.84 -9.77
CA LEU A 147 -3.73 -6.68 -9.08
C LEU A 147 -3.68 -5.41 -8.23
N TYR A 148 -4.73 -4.62 -8.29
CA TYR A 148 -4.87 -3.37 -7.57
C TYR A 148 -6.08 -3.41 -6.65
N TRP A 149 -5.91 -3.00 -5.41
CA TRP A 149 -6.98 -2.80 -4.45
C TRP A 149 -6.75 -1.52 -3.64
N SER A 150 -7.78 -0.73 -3.43
CA SER A 150 -7.69 0.53 -2.69
C SER A 150 -8.93 0.76 -1.86
N ASN A 151 -8.75 1.10 -0.58
CA ASN A 151 -9.81 1.62 0.27
C ASN A 151 -10.02 3.11 -0.01
N SER A 152 -11.04 3.43 -0.81
CA SER A 152 -11.35 4.82 -1.17
C SER A 152 -11.92 5.62 0.02
N GLU A 153 -12.56 4.95 1.00
CA GLU A 153 -13.05 5.58 2.23
C GLU A 153 -11.94 6.31 2.97
N GLY A 154 -10.79 5.64 3.17
CA GLY A 154 -9.64 6.23 3.87
C GLY A 154 -9.09 7.48 3.17
N ILE A 155 -9.01 7.43 1.84
CA ILE A 155 -8.53 8.56 1.03
C ILE A 155 -9.52 9.73 1.10
N ILE A 156 -10.81 9.47 0.91
CA ILE A 156 -11.84 10.52 0.89
C ILE A 156 -11.99 11.14 2.28
N SER A 157 -11.98 10.35 3.34
CA SER A 157 -12.07 10.82 4.72
C SER A 157 -10.86 11.68 5.13
N SER A 158 -9.72 11.57 4.45
CA SER A 158 -8.55 12.41 4.69
C SER A 158 -8.69 13.83 4.12
N ILE A 159 -9.66 14.09 3.24
CA ILE A 159 -9.95 15.41 2.70
C ILE A 159 -10.52 16.29 3.83
N PRO A 160 -9.94 17.47 4.13
CA PRO A 160 -10.28 18.25 5.32
C PRO A 160 -11.77 18.57 5.46
N PHE A 161 -12.40 18.99 4.37
CA PHE A 161 -13.83 19.32 4.37
C PHE A 161 -14.70 18.10 4.64
N VAL A 162 -14.36 16.96 4.04
CA VAL A 162 -15.11 15.70 4.22
C VAL A 162 -14.91 15.15 5.63
N GLY A 163 -13.69 15.21 6.17
CA GLY A 163 -13.38 14.75 7.53
C GLY A 163 -14.01 15.61 8.63
N MET A 164 -14.30 16.88 8.37
CA MET A 164 -14.99 17.80 9.31
C MET A 164 -16.51 17.67 9.28
N THR A 165 -17.06 16.98 8.31
CA THR A 165 -18.50 16.78 8.13
C THR A 165 -18.85 15.29 8.22
N LYS A 166 -20.14 14.99 8.45
CA LYS A 166 -20.62 13.59 8.36
C LYS A 166 -20.59 13.03 6.93
N MET A 167 -20.09 13.78 5.96
CA MET A 167 -19.99 13.32 4.57
C MET A 167 -19.02 12.12 4.45
N GLY A 168 -18.00 12.01 5.33
CA GLY A 168 -17.12 10.85 5.38
C GLY A 168 -17.89 9.54 5.59
N ASP A 169 -18.98 9.56 6.36
CA ASP A 169 -19.81 8.39 6.63
C ASP A 169 -20.47 7.83 5.35
N LEU A 170 -20.78 8.71 4.38
CA LEU A 170 -21.37 8.29 3.09
C LEU A 170 -20.45 7.39 2.27
N PHE A 171 -19.13 7.49 2.49
CA PHE A 171 -18.14 6.74 1.75
C PHE A 171 -17.69 5.46 2.46
N LYS A 172 -18.28 5.12 3.60
CA LYS A 172 -18.01 3.87 4.31
C LYS A 172 -18.22 2.66 3.41
N GLY A 173 -17.21 1.78 3.39
CA GLY A 173 -17.21 0.59 2.55
C GLY A 173 -16.97 0.85 1.05
N THR A 174 -16.68 2.09 0.65
CA THR A 174 -16.31 2.40 -0.73
C THR A 174 -14.86 1.98 -0.98
N HIS A 175 -14.66 1.15 -2.01
CA HIS A 175 -13.33 0.68 -2.41
C HIS A 175 -13.25 0.50 -3.93
N SER A 176 -12.05 0.31 -4.42
CA SER A 176 -11.79 0.02 -5.82
C SER A 176 -10.89 -1.20 -5.95
N ALA A 177 -11.18 -2.05 -6.93
CA ALA A 177 -10.38 -3.21 -7.27
C ALA A 177 -10.16 -3.26 -8.77
N GLY A 178 -9.01 -3.71 -9.21
CA GLY A 178 -8.72 -3.76 -10.64
C GLY A 178 -7.54 -4.63 -11.01
N THR A 179 -7.36 -4.77 -12.30
CA THR A 179 -6.28 -5.54 -12.92
C THR A 179 -5.55 -4.67 -13.92
N LEU A 180 -4.25 -4.91 -14.08
CA LEU A 180 -3.44 -4.35 -15.15
C LEU A 180 -2.70 -5.49 -15.84
N ASN A 181 -2.82 -5.57 -17.16
CA ASN A 181 -2.13 -6.54 -17.99
C ASN A 181 -1.27 -5.82 -19.03
N PHE A 182 -0.07 -6.32 -19.24
CA PHE A 182 0.84 -5.87 -20.29
C PHE A 182 0.70 -6.82 -21.47
N GLU A 183 0.07 -6.32 -22.53
CA GLU A 183 -0.10 -7.03 -23.80
C GLU A 183 0.86 -6.47 -24.84
N ASP A 184 0.96 -7.14 -26.00
CA ASP A 184 1.84 -6.69 -27.08
C ASP A 184 1.43 -5.28 -27.57
N GLY A 185 2.32 -4.30 -27.36
CA GLY A 185 2.14 -2.91 -27.77
C GLY A 185 1.17 -2.07 -26.93
N LYS A 186 0.57 -2.61 -25.84
CA LYS A 186 -0.36 -1.86 -24.98
C LYS A 186 -0.37 -2.35 -23.55
N ALA A 187 -0.87 -1.50 -22.64
CA ALA A 187 -1.23 -1.87 -21.27
C ALA A 187 -2.76 -1.71 -21.13
N VAL A 188 -3.42 -2.72 -20.57
CA VAL A 188 -4.88 -2.73 -20.36
C VAL A 188 -5.17 -2.72 -18.88
N ALA A 189 -5.78 -1.65 -18.39
CA ALA A 189 -6.24 -1.54 -17.01
C ALA A 189 -7.76 -1.65 -16.95
N THR A 190 -8.26 -2.49 -16.05
CA THR A 190 -9.69 -2.60 -15.72
C THR A 190 -9.85 -2.30 -14.24
N VAL A 191 -10.65 -1.29 -13.90
CA VAL A 191 -10.92 -0.90 -12.51
C VAL A 191 -12.42 -0.93 -12.26
N LYS A 192 -12.82 -1.59 -11.17
CA LYS A 192 -14.19 -1.62 -10.65
C LYS A 192 -14.22 -0.82 -9.35
N SER A 193 -15.15 0.12 -9.25
CA SER A 193 -15.42 0.85 -8.01
C SER A 193 -16.67 0.28 -7.35
N TYR A 194 -16.55 -0.02 -6.07
CA TYR A 194 -17.63 -0.54 -5.24
C TYR A 194 -18.05 0.58 -4.29
N MET A 195 -19.30 0.93 -4.33
CA MET A 195 -19.86 1.99 -3.50
C MET A 195 -20.40 1.43 -2.21
N GLY A 196 -20.11 2.08 -1.09
CA GLY A 196 -20.74 1.79 0.16
C GLY A 196 -22.27 1.93 0.07
N LYS A 197 -22.98 1.25 0.96
CA LYS A 197 -24.45 1.16 0.91
C LYS A 197 -25.14 2.54 0.86
N ASP A 198 -24.71 3.47 1.72
CA ASP A 198 -25.36 4.78 1.86
C ASP A 198 -25.18 5.62 0.59
N LEU A 199 -23.99 5.60 0.00
CA LEU A 199 -23.72 6.26 -1.28
C LEU A 199 -24.51 5.62 -2.42
N ALA A 200 -24.56 4.29 -2.49
CA ALA A 200 -25.33 3.56 -3.49
C ALA A 200 -26.84 3.86 -3.41
N ASP A 201 -27.40 3.97 -2.20
CA ASP A 201 -28.80 4.29 -1.99
C ASP A 201 -29.15 5.75 -2.39
N ILE A 202 -28.23 6.69 -2.19
CA ILE A 202 -28.37 8.06 -2.68
C ILE A 202 -28.36 8.08 -4.22
N LEU A 203 -27.38 7.44 -4.85
CA LEU A 203 -27.25 7.44 -6.31
C LEU A 203 -28.42 6.77 -7.02
N LYS A 204 -29.07 5.77 -6.39
CA LYS A 204 -30.31 5.19 -6.91
C LYS A 204 -31.45 6.20 -6.95
N LYS A 205 -31.52 7.13 -5.98
CA LYS A 205 -32.55 8.17 -5.94
C LYS A 205 -32.33 9.30 -6.96
N TYR A 206 -31.06 9.49 -7.33
CA TYR A 206 -30.65 10.54 -8.27
C TYR A 206 -29.94 9.88 -9.46
N PRO A 207 -30.67 9.22 -10.37
CA PRO A 207 -30.07 8.59 -11.54
C PRO A 207 -29.31 9.66 -12.35
N SER A 208 -28.11 9.31 -12.81
CA SER A 208 -27.33 10.20 -13.65
C SER A 208 -28.09 10.48 -14.97
N THR A 209 -28.24 11.74 -15.29
CA THR A 209 -28.66 12.19 -16.63
C THR A 209 -27.42 12.25 -17.53
N ALA A 210 -27.62 12.22 -18.84
CA ALA A 210 -26.53 12.41 -19.78
C ALA A 210 -25.78 13.73 -19.46
N ALA A 211 -24.43 13.68 -19.49
CA ALA A 211 -23.66 14.88 -19.26
C ALA A 211 -24.00 15.96 -20.29
N ASP A 212 -24.19 17.20 -19.82
CA ASP A 212 -24.30 18.34 -20.73
C ASP A 212 -22.93 18.63 -21.34
N MET A 213 -22.76 18.26 -22.60
CA MET A 213 -21.51 18.47 -23.34
C MET A 213 -21.16 19.96 -23.50
N ASN A 214 -22.11 20.87 -23.34
CA ASN A 214 -21.82 22.32 -23.33
C ASN A 214 -21.02 22.73 -22.09
N MET A 215 -21.22 22.06 -20.94
CA MET A 215 -20.38 22.27 -19.77
C MET A 215 -18.94 21.77 -20.01
N VAL A 216 -18.78 20.64 -20.71
CA VAL A 216 -17.45 20.07 -21.01
C VAL A 216 -16.68 20.97 -21.98
N ALA A 217 -17.36 21.65 -22.90
CA ALA A 217 -16.73 22.59 -23.86
C ALA A 217 -16.05 23.80 -23.17
N GLN A 218 -16.38 24.10 -21.92
CA GLN A 218 -15.78 25.19 -21.15
C GLN A 218 -14.50 24.78 -20.42
N TYR A 219 -14.14 23.50 -20.40
CA TYR A 219 -12.86 23.06 -19.83
C TYR A 219 -11.71 23.40 -20.77
N PRO A 220 -10.63 24.00 -20.27
CA PRO A 220 -9.45 24.21 -21.08
C PRO A 220 -8.92 22.87 -21.58
N SER A 221 -8.45 22.86 -22.84
CA SER A 221 -7.79 21.67 -23.38
C SER A 221 -6.67 21.22 -22.44
N PRO A 222 -6.58 19.92 -22.09
CA PRO A 222 -5.51 19.47 -21.25
C PRO A 222 -4.18 19.73 -21.96
N VAL A 223 -3.33 20.55 -21.35
CA VAL A 223 -1.94 20.73 -21.79
C VAL A 223 -1.20 19.49 -21.29
N MET A 224 -1.04 18.51 -22.17
CA MET A 224 -0.06 17.46 -21.94
C MET A 224 1.31 18.04 -22.23
N GLY A 225 2.07 18.32 -21.17
CA GLY A 225 3.49 18.64 -21.22
C GLY A 225 4.31 17.38 -21.23
#